data_1fa002832e9a2f89011a609b49837a0e
#
_entry.id   1fa002832e9a2f89011a609b49837a0e
#
_cell.length_a   1.000
_cell.length_b   1.000
_cell.length_c   1.000
_cell.angle_alpha   90.00
_cell.angle_beta   90.00
_cell.angle_gamma   90.00
#
_symmetry.space_group_name_H-M   'P 1'
#
loop_
_entity.id
_entity.type
_entity.pdbx_description
1 polymer ?
#
loop_
_entity_poly.entity_id
_entity_poly.type
_entity_poly.pdbx_seq_one_letter_code
_entity_poly.pdbx_strand_id
1 'polypeptide(L)'
;RMVAGLEDITEGEIAIGDKTVNEVAPKDRDIAMVFQNYALYPHMSVFDNMAFSLKLRKLPKNEIEKKVKDAAKTLEIGELLDRKPKALSGGQRQRVAMGRAIVRNPQAFLMDEPLSNLDAKLRVQMRAELGQLHTQLQTTTLYVTHDQVEAMTMGDRVAVIRKGELQQIDTPREIYSNPRNIFVAGFIGSPSMNFVYTKIKSTKDSIELNFGDNQITYRDEKKEKLKSFENKEIVLGIRPEAFEDGHFANQSDYSESIKIKVSLLEQ
;
A
#
# COMPACT_ATOMS: atom_id res chain seq x y z
N ARG A 1 10.31 -7.10 9.13
CA ARG A 1 10.86 -8.06 10.13
C ARG A 1 11.89 -7.37 11.02
N MET A 2 12.81 -6.55 10.48
CA MET A 2 13.80 -5.75 11.26
C MET A 2 13.15 -4.82 12.28
N VAL A 3 12.09 -4.10 11.92
CA VAL A 3 11.35 -3.26 12.88
C VAL A 3 10.77 -4.08 14.03
N ALA A 4 10.34 -5.32 13.75
CA ALA A 4 9.86 -6.25 14.77
C ALA A 4 10.98 -6.87 15.62
N GLY A 5 12.26 -6.70 15.25
CA GLY A 5 13.40 -7.33 15.89
C GLY A 5 13.50 -8.83 15.61
N LEU A 6 12.89 -9.30 14.51
CA LEU A 6 12.96 -10.70 14.07
C LEU A 6 14.16 -10.95 13.14
N GLU A 7 14.83 -9.89 12.72
CA GLU A 7 16.07 -9.91 11.94
C GLU A 7 16.93 -8.73 12.38
N ASP A 8 18.24 -8.92 12.36
CA ASP A 8 19.21 -7.89 12.69
C ASP A 8 19.29 -6.85 11.59
N ILE A 9 19.65 -5.62 11.97
CA ILE A 9 19.91 -4.53 11.03
C ILE A 9 21.42 -4.43 10.80
N THR A 10 21.82 -4.16 9.55
CA THR A 10 23.23 -4.03 9.18
C THR A 10 23.77 -2.69 9.63
N GLU A 11 23.01 -1.63 9.41
CA GLU A 11 23.39 -0.24 9.70
C GLU A 11 22.16 0.60 10.04
N GLY A 12 22.38 1.76 10.63
CA GLY A 12 21.35 2.74 10.92
C GLY A 12 20.66 2.52 12.25
N GLU A 13 19.54 3.19 12.45
CA GLU A 13 18.84 3.26 13.71
C GLU A 13 17.34 3.09 13.49
N ILE A 14 16.68 2.30 14.35
CA ILE A 14 15.23 2.17 14.43
C ILE A 14 14.78 2.71 15.77
N ALA A 15 13.87 3.69 15.74
CA ALA A 15 13.21 4.21 16.93
C ALA A 15 11.70 3.90 16.89
N ILE A 16 11.13 3.60 18.06
CA ILE A 16 9.67 3.46 18.27
C ILE A 16 9.31 4.45 19.37
N GLY A 17 8.50 5.46 19.01
CA GLY A 17 8.40 6.65 19.83
C GLY A 17 9.77 7.31 20.00
N ASP A 18 10.14 7.62 21.24
CA ASP A 18 11.43 8.25 21.57
C ASP A 18 12.54 7.24 21.93
N LYS A 19 12.27 5.94 21.74
CA LYS A 19 13.18 4.87 22.15
C LYS A 19 13.83 4.19 20.95
N THR A 20 15.17 4.23 20.87
CA THR A 20 15.94 3.39 19.95
C THR A 20 15.79 1.91 20.35
N VAL A 21 15.49 1.06 19.38
CA VAL A 21 15.14 -0.35 19.63
C VAL A 21 16.06 -1.36 18.95
N ASN A 22 17.22 -0.93 18.44
CA ASN A 22 18.14 -1.82 17.74
C ASN A 22 18.46 -3.08 18.55
N GLU A 23 18.86 -2.91 19.81
CA GLU A 23 19.24 -4.00 20.73
C GLU A 23 18.06 -4.50 21.59
N VAL A 24 16.83 -4.00 21.36
CA VAL A 24 15.66 -4.41 22.15
C VAL A 24 15.05 -5.68 21.58
N ALA A 25 14.91 -6.71 22.42
CA ALA A 25 14.30 -7.96 22.03
C ALA A 25 12.85 -7.77 21.53
N PRO A 26 12.37 -8.58 20.56
CA PRO A 26 11.03 -8.44 19.97
C PRO A 26 9.88 -8.32 20.98
N LYS A 27 9.93 -9.08 22.05
CA LYS A 27 8.90 -9.10 23.12
C LYS A 27 8.80 -7.77 23.87
N ASP A 28 9.90 -7.02 23.94
CA ASP A 28 10.04 -5.79 24.71
C ASP A 28 9.91 -4.51 23.85
N ARG A 29 9.77 -4.68 22.52
CA ARG A 29 9.36 -3.61 21.61
C ARG A 29 7.86 -3.42 21.75
N ASP A 30 7.40 -2.21 21.99
CA ASP A 30 5.97 -1.93 22.15
C ASP A 30 5.24 -1.89 20.79
N ILE A 31 5.23 -3.03 20.12
CA ILE A 31 4.63 -3.25 18.80
C ILE A 31 3.67 -4.44 18.83
N ALA A 32 2.77 -4.49 17.87
CA ALA A 32 1.98 -5.68 17.55
C ALA A 32 2.14 -6.02 16.07
N MET A 33 2.33 -7.30 15.76
CA MET A 33 2.50 -7.77 14.39
C MET A 33 1.34 -8.69 13.98
N VAL A 34 0.78 -8.44 12.80
CA VAL A 34 -0.18 -9.29 12.10
C VAL A 34 0.56 -9.94 10.95
N PHE A 35 0.64 -11.26 10.94
CA PHE A 35 1.32 -12.07 9.94
C PHE A 35 0.37 -12.46 8.81
N GLN A 36 0.91 -12.70 7.63
CA GLN A 36 0.19 -13.17 6.45
C GLN A 36 -0.67 -14.42 6.72
N ASN A 37 -0.19 -15.35 7.52
CA ASN A 37 -0.90 -16.60 7.89
C ASN A 37 -1.74 -16.48 9.17
N TYR A 38 -1.96 -15.24 9.65
CA TYR A 38 -2.69 -14.90 10.87
C TYR A 38 -2.05 -15.41 12.17
N ALA A 39 -1.23 -16.45 12.13
CA ALA A 39 -0.52 -17.09 13.25
C ALA A 39 -1.41 -17.35 14.50
N LEU A 40 -2.67 -17.77 14.28
CA LEU A 40 -3.59 -18.11 15.36
C LEU A 40 -3.22 -19.44 16.01
N TYR A 41 -3.36 -19.52 17.33
CA TYR A 41 -3.18 -20.77 18.07
C TYR A 41 -4.40 -21.68 17.86
N PRO A 42 -4.28 -22.81 17.12
CA PRO A 42 -5.45 -23.58 16.67
C PRO A 42 -6.20 -24.30 17.78
N HIS A 43 -5.53 -24.57 18.92
CA HIS A 43 -6.09 -25.25 20.08
C HIS A 43 -6.83 -24.30 21.05
N MET A 44 -6.59 -23.00 20.94
CA MET A 44 -7.21 -21.95 21.76
C MET A 44 -8.51 -21.45 21.14
N SER A 45 -9.44 -20.99 22.00
CA SER A 45 -10.61 -20.23 21.56
C SER A 45 -10.22 -18.86 20.99
N VAL A 46 -11.14 -18.16 20.34
CA VAL A 46 -10.95 -16.75 19.91
C VAL A 46 -10.60 -15.88 21.10
N PHE A 47 -11.37 -16.02 22.20
CA PHE A 47 -11.09 -15.30 23.45
C PHE A 47 -9.66 -15.56 23.94
N ASP A 48 -9.23 -16.82 24.02
CA ASP A 48 -7.90 -17.17 24.50
C ASP A 48 -6.79 -16.71 23.57
N ASN A 49 -7.01 -16.75 22.24
CA ASN A 49 -6.10 -16.16 21.27
C ASN A 49 -5.89 -14.67 21.52
N MET A 50 -6.95 -13.90 21.72
CA MET A 50 -6.88 -12.47 21.99
C MET A 50 -6.27 -12.19 23.37
N ALA A 51 -6.65 -12.95 24.40
CA ALA A 51 -6.21 -12.78 25.78
C ALA A 51 -4.75 -13.19 26.02
N PHE A 52 -4.14 -13.98 25.13
CA PHE A 52 -2.86 -14.66 25.37
C PHE A 52 -1.75 -13.70 25.81
N SER A 53 -1.54 -12.61 25.06
CA SER A 53 -0.50 -11.63 25.38
C SER A 53 -0.75 -10.90 26.71
N LEU A 54 -2.01 -10.66 27.06
CA LEU A 54 -2.40 -10.02 28.32
C LEU A 54 -2.18 -10.95 29.51
N LYS A 55 -2.47 -12.25 29.34
CA LYS A 55 -2.17 -13.29 30.34
C LYS A 55 -0.66 -13.40 30.62
N LEU A 56 0.18 -13.35 29.56
CA LEU A 56 1.64 -13.34 29.71
C LEU A 56 2.14 -12.11 30.49
N ARG A 57 1.51 -10.97 30.29
CA ARG A 57 1.78 -9.73 31.05
C ARG A 57 1.20 -9.75 32.46
N LYS A 58 0.53 -10.86 32.87
CA LYS A 58 -0.07 -11.06 34.19
C LYS A 58 -1.11 -9.99 34.57
N LEU A 59 -1.88 -9.47 33.59
CA LEU A 59 -2.98 -8.57 33.89
C LEU A 59 -4.08 -9.25 34.69
N PRO A 60 -4.83 -8.52 35.51
CA PRO A 60 -6.00 -9.04 36.24
C PRO A 60 -7.07 -9.58 35.28
N LYS A 61 -7.75 -10.66 35.69
CA LYS A 61 -8.73 -11.37 34.84
C LYS A 61 -9.86 -10.45 34.35
N ASN A 62 -10.37 -9.58 35.21
CA ASN A 62 -11.42 -8.61 34.87
C ASN A 62 -10.95 -7.59 33.81
N GLU A 63 -9.70 -7.16 33.85
CA GLU A 63 -9.12 -6.27 32.86
C GLU A 63 -8.93 -6.98 31.51
N ILE A 64 -8.47 -8.24 31.53
CA ILE A 64 -8.35 -9.06 30.32
C ILE A 64 -9.72 -9.22 29.64
N GLU A 65 -10.74 -9.61 30.41
CA GLU A 65 -12.11 -9.76 29.89
C GLU A 65 -12.64 -8.48 29.26
N LYS A 66 -12.44 -7.33 29.93
CA LYS A 66 -12.85 -6.03 29.42
C LYS A 66 -12.15 -5.72 28.10
N LYS A 67 -10.82 -5.77 28.06
CA LYS A 67 -10.03 -5.46 26.84
C LYS A 67 -10.39 -6.37 25.66
N VAL A 68 -10.58 -7.66 25.90
CA VAL A 68 -10.97 -8.62 24.86
C VAL A 68 -12.37 -8.33 24.34
N LYS A 69 -13.34 -8.06 25.22
CA LYS A 69 -14.73 -7.73 24.83
C LYS A 69 -14.81 -6.41 24.06
N ASP A 70 -14.06 -5.40 24.49
CA ASP A 70 -14.01 -4.10 23.80
C ASP A 70 -13.43 -4.26 22.37
N ALA A 71 -12.30 -4.96 22.26
CA ALA A 71 -11.70 -5.24 20.94
C ALA A 71 -12.60 -6.14 20.06
N ALA A 72 -13.26 -7.14 20.64
CA ALA A 72 -14.19 -8.00 19.93
C ALA A 72 -15.42 -7.25 19.43
N LYS A 73 -15.89 -6.26 20.18
CA LYS A 73 -16.98 -5.37 19.76
C LYS A 73 -16.54 -4.50 18.57
N THR A 74 -15.37 -3.87 18.64
CA THR A 74 -14.82 -3.04 17.55
C THR A 74 -14.67 -3.83 16.26
N LEU A 75 -14.33 -5.13 16.36
CA LEU A 75 -14.10 -6.01 15.22
C LEU A 75 -15.35 -6.83 14.82
N GLU A 76 -16.47 -6.62 15.47
CA GLU A 76 -17.73 -7.37 15.22
C GLU A 76 -17.57 -8.89 15.31
N ILE A 77 -16.79 -9.39 16.27
CA ILE A 77 -16.52 -10.83 16.49
C ILE A 77 -16.95 -11.31 17.89
N GLY A 78 -17.79 -10.53 18.57
CA GLY A 78 -18.20 -10.85 19.95
C GLY A 78 -18.84 -12.23 20.10
N GLU A 79 -19.68 -12.63 19.14
CA GLU A 79 -20.35 -13.95 19.10
C GLU A 79 -19.43 -15.12 18.74
N LEU A 80 -18.18 -14.84 18.35
CA LEU A 80 -17.20 -15.84 17.95
C LEU A 80 -16.21 -16.20 19.06
N LEU A 81 -16.27 -15.54 20.23
CA LEU A 81 -15.25 -15.61 21.28
C LEU A 81 -15.00 -17.05 21.79
N ASP A 82 -16.03 -17.89 21.81
CA ASP A 82 -15.91 -19.29 22.26
C ASP A 82 -15.50 -20.28 21.15
N ARG A 83 -15.49 -19.82 19.89
CA ARG A 83 -15.11 -20.66 18.74
C ARG A 83 -13.60 -20.87 18.67
N LYS A 84 -13.18 -21.94 18.00
CA LYS A 84 -11.78 -22.21 17.65
C LYS A 84 -11.50 -21.76 16.20
N PRO A 85 -10.24 -21.46 15.85
CA PRO A 85 -9.87 -20.97 14.50
C PRO A 85 -10.35 -21.84 13.33
N LYS A 86 -10.45 -23.18 13.53
CA LYS A 86 -10.94 -24.11 12.51
C LYS A 86 -12.42 -23.88 12.12
N ALA A 87 -13.19 -23.26 13.00
CA ALA A 87 -14.62 -22.98 12.79
C ALA A 87 -14.88 -21.56 12.26
N LEU A 88 -13.83 -20.86 11.79
CA LEU A 88 -13.90 -19.48 11.31
C LEU A 88 -13.65 -19.41 9.81
N SER A 89 -14.30 -18.45 9.14
CA SER A 89 -13.97 -18.05 7.77
C SER A 89 -12.61 -17.33 7.69
N GLY A 90 -12.09 -17.10 6.47
CA GLY A 90 -10.85 -16.35 6.26
C GLY A 90 -10.87 -14.97 6.90
N GLY A 91 -11.90 -14.17 6.61
CA GLY A 91 -12.05 -12.83 7.19
C GLY A 91 -12.25 -12.84 8.70
N GLN A 92 -12.97 -13.84 9.26
CA GLN A 92 -13.10 -13.97 10.70
C GLN A 92 -11.75 -14.29 11.36
N ARG A 93 -10.93 -15.18 10.77
CA ARG A 93 -9.58 -15.44 11.28
C ARG A 93 -8.70 -14.20 11.25
N GLN A 94 -8.81 -13.40 10.21
CA GLN A 94 -8.09 -12.12 10.10
C GLN A 94 -8.52 -11.14 11.20
N ARG A 95 -9.83 -10.93 11.41
CA ARG A 95 -10.33 -10.07 12.50
C ARG A 95 -9.84 -10.54 13.87
N VAL A 96 -9.76 -11.85 14.10
CA VAL A 96 -9.18 -12.40 15.34
C VAL A 96 -7.69 -12.08 15.46
N ALA A 97 -6.91 -12.19 14.37
CA ALA A 97 -5.49 -11.84 14.38
C ALA A 97 -5.28 -10.34 14.68
N MET A 98 -6.16 -9.49 14.15
CA MET A 98 -6.17 -8.06 14.49
C MET A 98 -6.56 -7.82 15.94
N GLY A 99 -7.57 -8.54 16.45
CA GLY A 99 -7.94 -8.46 17.87
C GLY A 99 -6.79 -8.78 18.81
N ARG A 100 -5.96 -9.78 18.48
CA ARG A 100 -4.73 -10.09 19.21
C ARG A 100 -3.74 -8.93 19.24
N ALA A 101 -3.69 -8.15 18.18
CA ALA A 101 -2.82 -6.97 18.07
C ALA A 101 -3.39 -5.78 18.87
N ILE A 102 -4.68 -5.50 18.70
CA ILE A 102 -5.37 -4.34 19.28
C ILE A 102 -5.42 -4.38 20.81
N VAL A 103 -5.70 -5.55 21.40
CA VAL A 103 -5.80 -5.69 22.88
C VAL A 103 -4.51 -5.27 23.61
N ARG A 104 -3.38 -5.24 22.91
CA ARG A 104 -2.08 -4.84 23.47
C ARG A 104 -1.92 -3.33 23.57
N ASN A 105 -2.72 -2.57 22.82
CA ASN A 105 -2.60 -1.12 22.66
C ASN A 105 -1.14 -0.69 22.37
N PRO A 106 -0.54 -1.15 21.25
CA PRO A 106 0.88 -0.93 20.96
C PRO A 106 1.12 0.49 20.42
N GLN A 107 2.38 0.95 20.46
CA GLN A 107 2.79 2.20 19.83
C GLN A 107 2.83 2.12 18.29
N ALA A 108 3.04 0.92 17.74
CA ALA A 108 2.98 0.72 16.30
C ALA A 108 2.42 -0.66 15.93
N PHE A 109 1.64 -0.70 14.86
CA PHE A 109 1.21 -1.94 14.20
C PHE A 109 2.13 -2.26 13.03
N LEU A 110 2.51 -3.53 12.92
CA LEU A 110 3.22 -4.08 11.77
C LEU A 110 2.31 -5.08 11.07
N MET A 111 1.96 -4.84 9.83
CA MET A 111 1.07 -5.70 9.05
C MET A 111 1.83 -6.25 7.85
N ASP A 112 2.05 -7.56 7.85
CA ASP A 112 2.81 -8.26 6.80
C ASP A 112 1.83 -8.99 5.89
N GLU A 113 1.47 -8.36 4.76
CA GLU A 113 0.52 -8.84 3.74
C GLU A 113 -0.79 -9.40 4.33
N PRO A 114 -1.50 -8.67 5.21
CA PRO A 114 -2.61 -9.24 5.98
C PRO A 114 -3.81 -9.67 5.13
N LEU A 115 -3.97 -9.18 3.90
CA LEU A 115 -5.10 -9.46 3.01
C LEU A 115 -4.79 -10.48 1.90
N SER A 116 -3.53 -10.90 1.75
CA SER A 116 -3.09 -11.72 0.62
C SER A 116 -3.79 -13.08 0.49
N ASN A 117 -4.20 -13.67 1.61
CA ASN A 117 -4.85 -14.99 1.66
C ASN A 117 -6.39 -14.94 1.54
N LEU A 118 -6.96 -13.79 1.16
CA LEU A 118 -8.39 -13.62 0.97
C LEU A 118 -8.77 -13.63 -0.50
N ASP A 119 -9.98 -14.11 -0.80
CA ASP A 119 -10.56 -13.94 -2.13
C ASP A 119 -10.81 -12.47 -2.47
N ALA A 120 -10.99 -12.15 -3.74
CA ALA A 120 -11.08 -10.77 -4.24
C ALA A 120 -12.22 -9.97 -3.58
N LYS A 121 -13.41 -10.58 -3.43
CA LYS A 121 -14.58 -9.91 -2.84
C LYS A 121 -14.34 -9.58 -1.36
N LEU A 122 -13.85 -10.56 -0.61
CA LEU A 122 -13.57 -10.40 0.82
C LEU A 122 -12.41 -9.42 1.04
N ARG A 123 -11.40 -9.39 0.14
CA ARG A 123 -10.29 -8.43 0.21
C ARG A 123 -10.77 -6.98 0.09
N VAL A 124 -11.69 -6.69 -0.83
CA VAL A 124 -12.28 -5.34 -0.97
C VAL A 124 -13.00 -4.92 0.31
N GLN A 125 -13.82 -5.81 0.88
CA GLN A 125 -14.52 -5.53 2.14
C GLN A 125 -13.53 -5.30 3.29
N MET A 126 -12.57 -6.20 3.48
CA MET A 126 -11.60 -6.12 4.57
C MET A 126 -10.68 -4.91 4.48
N ARG A 127 -10.36 -4.44 3.26
CA ARG A 127 -9.60 -3.20 3.06
C ARG A 127 -10.36 -1.99 3.61
N ALA A 128 -11.65 -1.88 3.32
CA ALA A 128 -12.49 -0.80 3.86
C ALA A 128 -12.55 -0.85 5.39
N GLU A 129 -12.74 -2.03 5.97
CA GLU A 129 -12.75 -2.23 7.42
C GLU A 129 -11.40 -1.87 8.08
N LEU A 130 -10.28 -2.25 7.44
CA LEU A 130 -8.95 -1.90 7.93
C LEU A 130 -8.70 -0.39 7.91
N GLY A 131 -9.13 0.30 6.85
CA GLY A 131 -9.04 1.76 6.76
C GLY A 131 -9.83 2.46 7.87
N GLN A 132 -11.06 2.00 8.14
CA GLN A 132 -11.86 2.52 9.25
C GLN A 132 -11.20 2.26 10.61
N LEU A 133 -10.69 1.06 10.80
CA LEU A 133 -10.01 0.69 12.04
C LEU A 133 -8.74 1.52 12.26
N HIS A 134 -7.93 1.76 11.23
CA HIS A 134 -6.76 2.62 11.30
C HIS A 134 -7.15 4.04 11.75
N THR A 135 -8.22 4.59 11.15
CA THR A 135 -8.75 5.92 11.54
C THR A 135 -9.22 5.96 13.00
N GLN A 136 -9.81 4.86 13.51
CA GLN A 136 -10.27 4.80 14.90
C GLN A 136 -9.12 4.65 15.91
N LEU A 137 -8.11 3.86 15.57
CA LEU A 137 -7.01 3.54 16.48
C LEU A 137 -5.96 4.64 16.58
N GLN A 138 -5.82 5.48 15.55
CA GLN A 138 -4.85 6.60 15.49
C GLN A 138 -3.41 6.16 15.84
N THR A 139 -3.07 4.90 15.54
CA THR A 139 -1.78 4.31 15.86
C THR A 139 -0.95 4.18 14.59
N THR A 140 0.33 4.51 14.65
CA THR A 140 1.24 4.34 13.51
C THR A 140 1.20 2.90 13.01
N THR A 141 0.95 2.74 11.71
CA THR A 141 0.86 1.42 11.08
C THR A 141 1.86 1.32 9.95
N LEU A 142 2.75 0.33 10.01
CA LEU A 142 3.60 -0.08 8.91
C LEU A 142 2.93 -1.26 8.19
N TYR A 143 2.46 -1.02 6.97
CA TYR A 143 1.72 -1.99 6.18
C TYR A 143 2.56 -2.45 4.98
N VAL A 144 2.83 -3.74 4.88
CA VAL A 144 3.53 -4.35 3.74
C VAL A 144 2.51 -5.02 2.84
N THR A 145 2.56 -4.71 1.56
CA THR A 145 1.69 -5.33 0.54
C THR A 145 2.38 -5.35 -0.82
N HIS A 146 1.99 -6.28 -1.66
CA HIS A 146 2.29 -6.29 -3.09
C HIS A 146 1.11 -5.78 -3.94
N ASP A 147 -0.05 -5.50 -3.31
CA ASP A 147 -1.23 -4.96 -3.97
C ASP A 147 -1.17 -3.42 -3.98
N GLN A 148 -1.06 -2.86 -5.19
CA GLN A 148 -0.98 -1.41 -5.37
C GLN A 148 -2.25 -0.70 -4.89
N VAL A 149 -3.43 -1.33 -5.05
CA VAL A 149 -4.69 -0.72 -4.64
C VAL A 149 -4.74 -0.58 -3.12
N GLU A 150 -4.23 -1.58 -2.37
CA GLU A 150 -4.10 -1.46 -0.93
C GLU A 150 -3.18 -0.30 -0.55
N ALA A 151 -1.97 -0.24 -1.12
CA ALA A 151 -1.01 0.80 -0.82
C ALA A 151 -1.54 2.21 -1.13
N MET A 152 -2.16 2.38 -2.30
CA MET A 152 -2.62 3.67 -2.79
C MET A 152 -3.91 4.17 -2.12
N THR A 153 -4.72 3.25 -1.55
CA THR A 153 -6.00 3.63 -0.92
C THR A 153 -5.95 3.72 0.60
N MET A 154 -5.00 3.04 1.23
CA MET A 154 -4.92 2.97 2.69
C MET A 154 -3.74 3.74 3.28
N GLY A 155 -2.66 3.93 2.52
CA GLY A 155 -1.44 4.55 3.02
C GLY A 155 -1.52 6.08 3.01
N ASP A 156 -1.13 6.73 4.10
CA ASP A 156 -0.83 8.18 4.13
C ASP A 156 0.44 8.47 3.34
N ARG A 157 1.40 7.55 3.42
CA ARG A 157 2.65 7.55 2.65
C ARG A 157 2.94 6.15 2.13
N VAL A 158 3.46 6.08 0.91
CA VAL A 158 3.84 4.82 0.27
C VAL A 158 5.34 4.83 -0.02
N ALA A 159 6.02 3.76 0.33
CA ALA A 159 7.42 3.52 -0.01
C ALA A 159 7.49 2.46 -1.12
N VAL A 160 7.97 2.84 -2.29
CA VAL A 160 8.22 1.91 -3.40
C VAL A 160 9.63 1.38 -3.30
N ILE A 161 9.77 0.06 -3.15
CA ILE A 161 11.06 -0.62 -2.98
C ILE A 161 11.29 -1.56 -4.17
N ARG A 162 12.52 -1.55 -4.72
CA ARG A 162 12.93 -2.46 -5.77
C ARG A 162 14.28 -3.09 -5.43
N LYS A 163 14.33 -4.41 -5.35
CA LYS A 163 15.56 -5.16 -5.03
C LYS A 163 16.26 -4.65 -3.75
N GLY A 164 15.49 -4.30 -2.71
CA GLY A 164 16.01 -3.80 -1.44
C GLY A 164 16.31 -2.29 -1.43
N GLU A 165 16.24 -1.59 -2.56
CA GLU A 165 16.51 -0.16 -2.67
C GLU A 165 15.22 0.65 -2.68
N LEU A 166 15.18 1.71 -1.87
CA LEU A 166 14.08 2.67 -1.85
C LEU A 166 14.09 3.51 -3.13
N GLN A 167 13.05 3.39 -3.94
CA GLN A 167 12.90 4.14 -5.19
C GLN A 167 12.22 5.49 -4.98
N GLN A 168 11.15 5.52 -4.18
CA GLN A 168 10.42 6.74 -3.82
C GLN A 168 9.62 6.50 -2.55
N ILE A 169 9.47 7.53 -1.73
CA ILE A 169 8.53 7.55 -0.60
C ILE A 169 7.82 8.90 -0.60
N ASP A 170 6.50 8.86 -0.71
CA ASP A 170 5.65 10.05 -0.75
C ASP A 170 4.17 9.70 -0.49
N THR A 171 3.29 10.70 -0.60
CA THR A 171 1.84 10.44 -0.62
C THR A 171 1.46 9.63 -1.86
N PRO A 172 0.37 8.84 -1.82
CA PRO A 172 -0.13 8.12 -2.99
C PRO A 172 -0.30 9.01 -4.22
N ARG A 173 -0.87 10.19 -4.05
CA ARG A 173 -1.09 11.16 -5.12
C ARG A 173 0.23 11.59 -5.77
N GLU A 174 1.24 11.91 -4.96
CA GLU A 174 2.52 12.37 -5.46
C GLU A 174 3.27 11.27 -6.22
N ILE A 175 3.27 10.04 -5.70
CA ILE A 175 3.88 8.89 -6.38
C ILE A 175 3.23 8.62 -7.75
N TYR A 176 1.91 8.78 -7.85
CA TYR A 176 1.17 8.60 -9.09
C TYR A 176 1.44 9.72 -10.10
N SER A 177 1.36 10.98 -9.65
CA SER A 177 1.44 12.16 -10.52
C SER A 177 2.88 12.55 -10.87
N ASN A 178 3.84 12.35 -9.94
CA ASN A 178 5.24 12.76 -10.06
C ASN A 178 6.19 11.60 -9.72
N PRO A 179 6.16 10.49 -10.50
CA PRO A 179 7.05 9.36 -10.29
C PRO A 179 8.50 9.77 -10.48
N ARG A 180 9.38 9.39 -9.54
CA ARG A 180 10.79 9.79 -9.52
C ARG A 180 11.61 9.17 -10.65
N ASN A 181 11.21 8.02 -11.14
CA ASN A 181 11.90 7.31 -12.22
C ASN A 181 10.93 6.43 -13.02
N ILE A 182 11.41 5.87 -14.14
CA ILE A 182 10.64 5.03 -15.06
C ILE A 182 10.08 3.79 -14.34
N PHE A 183 10.84 3.22 -13.40
CA PHE A 183 10.35 2.06 -12.64
C PHE A 183 9.11 2.40 -11.82
N VAL A 184 9.14 3.48 -11.05
CA VAL A 184 7.98 3.91 -10.25
C VAL A 184 6.80 4.25 -11.16
N ALA A 185 7.05 4.96 -12.26
CA ALA A 185 6.03 5.33 -13.25
C ALA A 185 5.30 4.11 -13.83
N GLY A 186 6.04 3.06 -14.19
CA GLY A 186 5.47 1.85 -14.77
C GLY A 186 4.94 0.86 -13.73
N PHE A 187 5.48 0.90 -12.51
CA PHE A 187 5.03 0.01 -11.44
C PHE A 187 3.71 0.47 -10.82
N ILE A 188 3.50 1.79 -10.70
CA ILE A 188 2.32 2.38 -10.06
C ILE A 188 1.26 2.72 -11.09
N GLY A 189 0.08 2.15 -10.92
CA GLY A 189 -1.11 2.31 -11.77
C GLY A 189 -1.60 0.97 -12.33
N SER A 190 -2.91 0.85 -12.43
CA SER A 190 -3.59 -0.30 -13.06
C SER A 190 -4.71 0.24 -13.95
N PRO A 191 -4.54 0.17 -15.28
CA PRO A 191 -3.39 -0.32 -16.04
C PRO A 191 -2.10 0.51 -15.84
N SER A 192 -0.95 -0.07 -16.19
CA SER A 192 0.36 0.59 -16.10
C SER A 192 0.50 1.75 -17.09
N MET A 193 1.45 2.67 -16.82
CA MET A 193 1.81 3.74 -17.75
C MET A 193 2.36 3.17 -19.06
N ASN A 194 1.93 3.72 -20.19
CA ASN A 194 2.50 3.41 -21.50
C ASN A 194 3.79 4.18 -21.69
N PHE A 195 4.83 3.51 -22.18
CA PHE A 195 6.13 4.12 -22.50
C PHE A 195 6.43 4.05 -23.98
N VAL A 196 6.80 5.19 -24.54
CA VAL A 196 7.15 5.32 -25.94
C VAL A 196 8.48 6.05 -26.05
N TYR A 197 9.42 5.50 -26.84
CA TYR A 197 10.64 6.21 -27.19
C TYR A 197 10.33 7.28 -28.23
N THR A 198 10.75 8.50 -27.95
CA THR A 198 10.49 9.67 -28.82
C THR A 198 11.74 10.55 -28.89
N LYS A 199 11.83 11.30 -30.00
CA LYS A 199 12.84 12.35 -30.15
C LYS A 199 12.21 13.71 -29.96
N ILE A 200 12.93 14.57 -29.26
CA ILE A 200 12.55 15.97 -29.05
C ILE A 200 13.00 16.79 -30.25
N LYS A 201 12.08 17.58 -30.79
CA LYS A 201 12.37 18.66 -31.72
C LYS A 201 11.78 19.95 -31.16
N SER A 202 12.65 20.92 -30.88
CA SER A 202 12.23 22.21 -30.37
C SER A 202 11.78 23.11 -31.51
N THR A 203 10.66 23.76 -31.31
CA THR A 203 10.19 24.90 -32.15
C THR A 203 10.25 26.18 -31.33
N LYS A 204 9.91 27.33 -31.91
CA LYS A 204 9.94 28.61 -31.22
C LYS A 204 9.03 28.62 -29.96
N ASP A 205 7.83 28.03 -30.09
CA ASP A 205 6.78 28.13 -29.06
C ASP A 205 6.35 26.81 -28.46
N SER A 206 6.87 25.70 -28.95
CA SER A 206 6.47 24.34 -28.53
C SER A 206 7.61 23.33 -28.64
N ILE A 207 7.37 22.14 -28.13
CA ILE A 207 8.21 20.96 -28.30
C ILE A 207 7.41 19.89 -29.02
N GLU A 208 7.94 19.37 -30.10
CA GLU A 208 7.39 18.26 -30.87
C GLU A 208 8.02 16.95 -30.39
N LEU A 209 7.18 15.99 -30.04
CA LEU A 209 7.54 14.63 -29.64
C LEU A 209 7.09 13.67 -30.74
N ASN A 210 8.04 13.11 -31.47
CA ASN A 210 7.77 12.25 -32.62
C ASN A 210 8.00 10.78 -32.26
N PHE A 211 6.99 9.92 -32.51
CA PHE A 211 7.05 8.48 -32.26
C PHE A 211 6.24 7.70 -33.29
N GLY A 212 6.87 6.77 -34.01
CA GLY A 212 6.26 6.12 -35.17
C GLY A 212 5.76 7.15 -36.16
N ASP A 213 4.51 7.02 -36.61
CA ASP A 213 3.82 7.95 -37.51
C ASP A 213 3.07 9.05 -36.78
N ASN A 214 3.24 9.18 -35.48
CA ASN A 214 2.52 10.14 -34.65
C ASN A 214 3.43 11.26 -34.16
N GLN A 215 2.81 12.43 -33.90
CA GLN A 215 3.45 13.58 -33.32
C GLN A 215 2.54 14.16 -32.22
N ILE A 216 3.14 14.53 -31.10
CA ILE A 216 2.48 15.27 -30.02
C ILE A 216 3.19 16.60 -29.83
N THR A 217 2.41 17.66 -29.71
CA THR A 217 2.92 19.02 -29.48
C THR A 217 2.77 19.38 -28.00
N TYR A 218 3.88 19.55 -27.31
CA TYR A 218 3.92 19.91 -25.90
C TYR A 218 4.11 21.41 -25.71
N ARG A 219 3.16 22.07 -25.02
CA ARG A 219 3.12 23.54 -24.86
C ARG A 219 3.18 24.03 -23.40
N ASP A 220 3.40 23.13 -22.45
CA ASP A 220 3.44 23.44 -21.01
C ASP A 220 4.64 24.35 -20.65
N GLU A 221 4.54 25.01 -19.50
CA GLU A 221 5.62 25.85 -18.92
C GLU A 221 6.93 25.10 -18.72
N LYS A 222 6.86 23.76 -18.50
CA LYS A 222 8.03 22.90 -18.36
C LYS A 222 8.83 22.69 -19.65
N LYS A 223 8.34 23.21 -20.81
CA LYS A 223 9.01 23.09 -22.12
C LYS A 223 10.47 23.55 -22.11
N GLU A 224 10.79 24.59 -21.32
CA GLU A 224 12.16 25.09 -21.23
C GLU A 224 13.15 24.06 -20.69
N LYS A 225 12.72 23.20 -19.75
CA LYS A 225 13.54 22.11 -19.22
C LYS A 225 13.80 21.04 -20.29
N LEU A 226 12.85 20.85 -21.20
CA LEU A 226 12.95 19.84 -22.26
C LEU A 226 13.85 20.30 -23.43
N LYS A 227 14.01 21.60 -23.66
CA LYS A 227 14.90 22.13 -24.70
C LYS A 227 16.34 21.64 -24.56
N SER A 228 16.82 21.42 -23.35
CA SER A 228 18.16 20.88 -23.10
C SER A 228 18.36 19.44 -23.59
N PHE A 229 17.28 18.78 -23.97
CA PHE A 229 17.26 17.42 -24.52
C PHE A 229 16.97 17.38 -26.01
N GLU A 230 17.07 18.54 -26.71
CA GLU A 230 16.84 18.63 -28.16
C GLU A 230 17.68 17.61 -28.92
N ASN A 231 17.07 16.93 -29.90
CA ASN A 231 17.64 15.83 -30.69
C ASN A 231 18.05 14.59 -29.89
N LYS A 232 17.79 14.54 -28.57
CA LYS A 232 18.02 13.35 -27.78
C LYS A 232 16.79 12.44 -27.82
N GLU A 233 17.03 11.15 -27.71
CA GLU A 233 15.98 10.17 -27.47
C GLU A 233 15.59 10.21 -25.99
N ILE A 234 14.29 10.32 -25.73
CA ILE A 234 13.70 10.30 -24.40
C ILE A 234 12.57 9.28 -24.33
N VAL A 235 12.14 8.96 -23.13
CA VAL A 235 10.97 8.12 -22.90
C VAL A 235 9.78 9.01 -22.55
N LEU A 236 8.74 8.96 -23.37
CA LEU A 236 7.45 9.58 -23.13
C LEU A 236 6.58 8.58 -22.36
N GLY A 237 6.13 8.95 -21.15
CA GLY A 237 5.17 8.19 -20.37
C GLY A 237 3.77 8.78 -20.51
N ILE A 238 2.80 7.96 -20.87
CA ILE A 238 1.39 8.35 -20.99
C ILE A 238 0.54 7.43 -20.12
N ARG A 239 -0.20 7.99 -19.18
CA ARG A 239 -1.15 7.24 -18.38
C ARG A 239 -2.34 6.79 -19.24
N PRO A 240 -2.92 5.58 -19.00
CA PRO A 240 -4.07 5.10 -19.77
C PRO A 240 -5.26 6.06 -19.81
N GLU A 241 -5.55 6.74 -18.71
CA GLU A 241 -6.62 7.72 -18.60
C GLU A 241 -6.40 9.02 -19.40
N ALA A 242 -5.19 9.20 -19.93
CA ALA A 242 -4.91 10.33 -20.84
C ALA A 242 -5.32 10.05 -22.29
N PHE A 243 -5.73 8.80 -22.59
CA PHE A 243 -6.30 8.45 -23.89
C PHE A 243 -7.82 8.54 -23.83
N GLU A 244 -8.38 9.32 -24.75
CA GLU A 244 -9.82 9.40 -24.97
C GLU A 244 -10.16 8.96 -26.39
N ASP A 245 -11.29 8.27 -26.58
CA ASP A 245 -11.80 7.99 -27.91
C ASP A 245 -12.19 9.32 -28.58
N GLY A 246 -11.68 9.56 -29.79
CA GLY A 246 -11.94 10.79 -30.53
C GLY A 246 -13.41 11.08 -30.81
N HIS A 247 -14.30 10.07 -30.71
CA HIS A 247 -15.74 10.26 -30.81
C HIS A 247 -16.35 10.88 -29.55
N PHE A 248 -15.72 10.74 -28.41
CA PHE A 248 -16.18 11.24 -27.11
C PHE A 248 -15.34 12.41 -26.59
N ALA A 249 -14.18 12.64 -27.20
CA ALA A 249 -13.31 13.74 -26.81
C ALA A 249 -14.03 15.07 -27.06
N ASN A 250 -14.32 15.80 -26.00
CA ASN A 250 -14.64 17.22 -26.15
C ASN A 250 -13.42 17.88 -26.79
N GLN A 251 -13.64 18.73 -27.81
CA GLN A 251 -12.58 19.55 -28.37
C GLN A 251 -12.11 20.57 -27.33
N SER A 252 -11.55 20.11 -26.25
CA SER A 252 -10.81 20.94 -25.30
C SER A 252 -9.48 21.28 -25.93
N ASP A 253 -9.00 22.51 -25.73
CA ASP A 253 -7.88 23.16 -26.38
C ASP A 253 -6.51 22.46 -26.35
N TYR A 254 -6.44 21.23 -25.87
CA TYR A 254 -5.19 20.49 -25.61
C TYR A 254 -5.18 19.05 -26.13
N SER A 255 -6.20 18.61 -26.86
CA SER A 255 -6.23 17.24 -27.39
C SER A 255 -5.49 17.13 -28.71
N GLU A 256 -4.47 16.30 -28.75
CA GLU A 256 -3.77 15.86 -29.97
C GLU A 256 -4.34 14.52 -30.40
N SER A 257 -4.59 14.34 -31.68
CA SER A 257 -5.07 13.08 -32.22
C SER A 257 -3.89 12.19 -32.59
N ILE A 258 -3.87 10.97 -32.06
CA ILE A 258 -2.91 9.95 -32.45
C ILE A 258 -3.62 8.76 -33.09
N LYS A 259 -3.00 8.14 -34.09
CA LYS A 259 -3.50 6.93 -34.73
C LYS A 259 -2.84 5.71 -34.10
N ILE A 260 -3.65 4.82 -33.56
CA ILE A 260 -3.18 3.55 -32.99
C ILE A 260 -3.88 2.38 -33.65
N LYS A 261 -3.20 1.25 -33.72
CA LYS A 261 -3.79 -0.03 -34.15
C LYS A 261 -4.11 -0.86 -32.92
N VAL A 262 -5.37 -1.14 -32.68
CA VAL A 262 -5.78 -2.05 -31.62
C VAL A 262 -5.42 -3.47 -32.02
N SER A 263 -4.59 -4.14 -31.21
CA SER A 263 -4.13 -5.52 -31.45
C SER A 263 -4.94 -6.54 -30.64
N LEU A 264 -5.49 -6.12 -29.50
CA LEU A 264 -6.29 -6.94 -28.59
C LEU A 264 -7.37 -6.10 -27.95
N LEU A 265 -8.58 -6.62 -27.85
CA LEU A 265 -9.70 -6.05 -27.10
C LEU A 265 -10.10 -7.06 -26.01
N GLU A 266 -9.97 -6.67 -24.76
CA GLU A 266 -10.52 -7.42 -23.62
C GLU A 266 -11.94 -6.92 -23.35
N GLN A 267 -12.91 -7.86 -23.32
CA GLN A 267 -14.32 -7.58 -23.05
C GLN A 267 -14.67 -7.83 -21.58
#